data_20b082cfcef57af23ed595eed05eef26
#
_entry.id   20b082cfcef57af23ed595eed05eef26
#
_cell.length_a   1.000
_cell.length_b   1.000
_cell.length_c   1.000
_cell.angle_alpha   90.00
_cell.angle_beta   90.00
_cell.angle_gamma   90.00
#
_symmetry.space_group_name_H-M   'P 1'
#
loop_
_entity.id
_entity.type
_entity.pdbx_description
1 polymer ?
#
loop_
_entity_poly.entity_id
_entity_poly.type
_entity_poly.pdbx_seq_one_letter_code
_entity_poly.pdbx_strand_id
1 'polypeptide(L)'
;MDKVNFDRNTIENIYKCHILSYFHVKKVLEYNMTSCVTLSKIVNDVRLLVNNGYTSLSLKELSLCISGEMKWPNNPFCIIFEGGYLSFYDLVFPIFKDYNIKANLFIPVDFVGMEKHPDYPSFIPHYSWNHMNEMLLSGLIEIYGSWHITDKDKGNVIDSYNKNKNEIVNHVKSKFTDNFFIYNKYDEEAIIELCNNNIKPIIKLRDLDIPYIKLGCLGKIEVCQDTDLLNEIDSLTNGVYEKYIPPFTVINNIDIIEKKNEFLSYNKESIKLKVEDNPPLKNYMRTAFPLSVIFADKKYKYNNFLLNNFIDIISIPDQSHLDYHNYNYIDWPCIKASKLLPDYLIYNNINILISIFTGLKRGYYSDIWVDCYYIPGKSHYKNNHQSHGLLIYGYDNEVNDFLALTYKKDGKYGRINIKPENILESITNDYFLGLTQFKRNDTARIEYDLKKIRNKLYNYINSIVEDSDSIKFHKEYPNHIYGYNAIRWFNKYLNDIYTNSSKLNLVTIYTFYEHTKNMVFRIKEIISRENYNISYTIENIDLLEKKSREVLDLVTKFILKKDNALIHRAAQYSDIIVKEEYNIISELIKHIDYANTESTTTI
;
A
#
# COMPACT_ATOMS: atom_id res chain seq x y z
N MET A 1 -21.03 -30.46 24.19
CA MET A 1 -20.75 -29.01 24.39
C MET A 1 -22.07 -28.36 24.73
N ASP A 2 -22.28 -28.01 25.97
CA ASP A 2 -23.50 -27.37 26.43
C ASP A 2 -23.56 -25.96 25.83
N LYS A 3 -24.71 -25.62 25.23
CA LYS A 3 -24.99 -24.31 24.69
C LYS A 3 -24.97 -23.28 25.81
N VAL A 4 -23.83 -22.65 26.07
CA VAL A 4 -23.77 -21.43 26.85
C VAL A 4 -24.54 -20.37 26.07
N ASN A 5 -25.76 -20.09 26.50
CA ASN A 5 -26.53 -18.94 26.00
C ASN A 5 -25.85 -17.68 26.55
N PHE A 6 -24.96 -17.07 25.76
CA PHE A 6 -24.61 -15.67 25.98
C PHE A 6 -25.86 -14.84 25.70
N ASP A 7 -26.34 -14.12 26.70
CA ASP A 7 -27.43 -13.22 26.50
C ASP A 7 -26.98 -12.03 25.60
N ARG A 8 -27.94 -11.39 24.97
CA ARG A 8 -27.72 -10.24 24.11
C ARG A 8 -26.91 -9.14 24.80
N ASN A 9 -27.05 -8.99 26.10
CA ASN A 9 -26.35 -7.98 26.92
C ASN A 9 -24.83 -8.23 26.99
N THR A 10 -24.37 -9.46 26.98
CA THR A 10 -22.93 -9.79 27.05
C THR A 10 -22.22 -9.43 25.75
N ILE A 11 -22.86 -9.69 24.61
CA ILE A 11 -22.35 -9.30 23.30
C ILE A 11 -22.32 -7.77 23.18
N GLU A 12 -23.41 -7.10 23.53
CA GLU A 12 -23.51 -5.64 23.53
C GLU A 12 -22.44 -4.97 24.41
N ASN A 13 -22.10 -5.58 25.56
CA ASN A 13 -21.08 -5.04 26.46
C ASN A 13 -19.65 -5.14 25.92
N ILE A 14 -19.30 -6.16 25.14
CA ILE A 14 -17.96 -6.30 24.54
C ILE A 14 -17.71 -5.19 23.51
N TYR A 15 -18.72 -4.78 22.77
CA TYR A 15 -18.61 -3.72 21.76
C TYR A 15 -18.75 -2.29 22.30
N LYS A 16 -19.03 -2.11 23.60
CA LYS A 16 -19.09 -0.78 24.22
C LYS A 16 -17.75 -0.08 24.30
N CYS A 17 -16.65 -0.81 24.28
CA CYS A 17 -15.31 -0.27 24.40
C CYS A 17 -14.50 -0.53 23.12
N HIS A 18 -14.00 0.53 22.50
CA HIS A 18 -13.14 0.43 21.34
C HIS A 18 -11.69 0.20 21.74
N ILE A 19 -11.05 -0.83 21.18
CA ILE A 19 -9.63 -1.10 21.40
C ILE A 19 -8.85 -0.57 20.20
N LEU A 20 -8.12 0.51 20.41
CA LEU A 20 -7.33 1.21 19.38
C LEU A 20 -5.90 0.71 19.42
N SER A 21 -5.40 0.15 18.33
CA SER A 21 -4.06 -0.41 18.24
C SER A 21 -3.13 0.45 17.43
N TYR A 22 -2.01 0.84 18.02
CA TYR A 22 -0.90 1.55 17.41
C TYR A 22 0.35 0.68 17.43
N PHE A 23 1.23 0.91 16.46
CA PHE A 23 2.51 0.21 16.38
C PHE A 23 3.68 1.17 16.67
N HIS A 24 4.35 1.63 15.66
CA HIS A 24 5.52 2.47 15.77
C HIS A 24 5.17 3.94 15.57
N VAL A 25 5.75 4.82 16.39
CA VAL A 25 5.53 6.28 16.34
C VAL A 25 6.81 6.99 15.93
N LYS A 26 6.71 7.89 14.95
CA LYS A 26 7.82 8.73 14.49
C LYS A 26 7.46 10.21 14.60
N LYS A 27 8.47 11.09 14.73
CA LYS A 27 8.24 12.54 14.66
C LYS A 27 7.81 12.97 13.26
N VAL A 28 8.39 12.34 12.24
CA VAL A 28 8.08 12.54 10.82
C VAL A 28 8.03 11.17 10.17
N LEU A 29 7.04 10.91 9.32
CA LEU A 29 6.98 9.66 8.55
C LEU A 29 8.05 9.68 7.48
N GLU A 30 8.90 8.68 7.51
CA GLU A 30 9.72 8.30 6.37
C GLU A 30 8.90 7.38 5.46
N TYR A 31 9.17 7.41 4.17
CA TYR A 31 8.44 6.65 3.15
C TYR A 31 8.25 5.17 3.51
N ASN A 32 7.03 4.64 3.28
CA ASN A 32 6.66 3.22 3.26
C ASN A 32 6.53 2.43 4.58
N MET A 33 6.17 3.05 5.69
CA MET A 33 5.81 2.28 6.90
C MET A 33 4.29 2.30 7.12
N THR A 34 3.57 1.33 6.58
CA THR A 34 2.10 1.20 6.70
C THR A 34 1.60 1.07 8.13
N SER A 35 2.46 0.64 9.06
CA SER A 35 2.15 0.47 10.47
C SER A 35 2.70 1.58 11.38
N CYS A 36 3.17 2.70 10.79
CA CYS A 36 3.68 3.84 11.56
C CYS A 36 2.70 5.00 11.56
N VAL A 37 2.64 5.71 12.67
CA VAL A 37 1.91 6.98 12.79
C VAL A 37 2.85 8.10 13.24
N THR A 38 2.50 9.34 12.93
CA THR A 38 3.26 10.49 13.44
C THR A 38 2.88 10.80 14.89
N LEU A 39 3.81 11.43 15.60
CA LEU A 39 3.52 11.98 16.94
C LEU A 39 2.33 12.96 16.88
N SER A 40 2.23 13.77 15.83
CA SER A 40 1.11 14.70 15.62
C SER A 40 -0.23 13.96 15.49
N LYS A 41 -0.25 12.79 14.85
CA LYS A 41 -1.46 11.96 14.76
C LYS A 41 -1.89 11.51 16.16
N ILE A 42 -0.97 10.95 16.97
CA ILE A 42 -1.27 10.53 18.35
C ILE A 42 -1.82 11.69 19.19
N VAL A 43 -1.17 12.86 19.12
CA VAL A 43 -1.64 14.06 19.87
C VAL A 43 -3.04 14.47 19.43
N ASN A 44 -3.31 14.45 18.14
CA ASN A 44 -4.63 14.81 17.61
C ASN A 44 -5.69 13.78 18.01
N ASP A 45 -5.38 12.49 17.94
CA ASP A 45 -6.31 11.41 18.34
C ASP A 45 -6.64 11.51 19.83
N VAL A 46 -5.63 11.68 20.69
CA VAL A 46 -5.84 11.86 22.15
C VAL A 46 -6.72 13.09 22.44
N ARG A 47 -6.41 14.22 21.82
CA ARG A 47 -7.22 15.46 21.99
C ARG A 47 -8.66 15.25 21.52
N LEU A 48 -8.83 14.58 20.40
CA LEU A 48 -10.13 14.28 19.82
C LEU A 48 -10.96 13.44 20.78
N LEU A 49 -10.40 12.36 21.31
CA LEU A 49 -11.07 11.47 22.27
C LEU A 49 -11.42 12.22 23.57
N VAL A 50 -10.47 12.93 24.17
CA VAL A 50 -10.68 13.67 25.42
C VAL A 50 -11.74 14.77 25.24
N ASN A 51 -11.68 15.55 24.15
CA ASN A 51 -12.63 16.63 23.88
C ASN A 51 -14.06 16.12 23.60
N ASN A 52 -14.21 14.89 23.14
CA ASN A 52 -15.52 14.25 22.93
C ASN A 52 -15.97 13.40 24.12
N GLY A 53 -15.33 13.55 25.28
CA GLY A 53 -15.76 12.91 26.53
C GLY A 53 -15.51 11.41 26.61
N TYR A 54 -14.56 10.89 25.84
CA TYR A 54 -14.15 9.50 25.93
C TYR A 54 -13.27 9.26 27.16
N THR A 55 -13.43 8.08 27.77
CA THR A 55 -12.69 7.67 28.98
C THR A 55 -11.78 6.50 28.67
N SER A 56 -10.45 6.66 28.91
CA SER A 56 -9.50 5.57 28.70
C SER A 56 -9.59 4.51 29.80
N LEU A 57 -9.60 3.25 29.40
CA LEU A 57 -9.55 2.09 30.28
C LEU A 57 -8.26 1.29 30.05
N SER A 58 -7.73 0.70 31.11
CA SER A 58 -6.81 -0.42 30.97
C SER A 58 -7.58 -1.70 30.57
N LEU A 59 -6.88 -2.70 30.00
CA LEU A 59 -7.52 -3.98 29.68
C LEU A 59 -8.02 -4.72 30.94
N LYS A 60 -7.37 -4.51 32.06
CA LYS A 60 -7.85 -5.00 33.36
C LYS A 60 -9.19 -4.37 33.74
N GLU A 61 -9.29 -3.05 33.64
CA GLU A 61 -10.55 -2.35 33.91
C GLU A 61 -11.64 -2.75 32.92
N LEU A 62 -11.30 -2.90 31.64
CA LEU A 62 -12.21 -3.45 30.64
C LEU A 62 -12.73 -4.84 31.04
N SER A 63 -11.84 -5.71 31.52
CA SER A 63 -12.23 -7.05 32.02
C SER A 63 -13.21 -6.95 33.17
N LEU A 64 -12.98 -6.03 34.12
CA LEU A 64 -13.87 -5.78 35.25
C LEU A 64 -15.23 -5.19 34.82
N CYS A 65 -15.25 -4.35 33.79
CA CYS A 65 -16.51 -3.87 33.22
C CYS A 65 -17.30 -4.99 32.54
N ILE A 66 -16.63 -5.87 31.80
CA ILE A 66 -17.26 -7.02 31.13
C ILE A 66 -17.82 -8.02 32.16
N SER A 67 -17.09 -8.29 33.25
CA SER A 67 -17.57 -9.16 34.31
C SER A 67 -18.65 -8.55 35.20
N GLY A 68 -18.91 -7.25 35.07
CA GLY A 68 -19.86 -6.51 35.90
C GLY A 68 -19.32 -6.09 37.28
N GLU A 69 -18.03 -6.31 37.52
CA GLU A 69 -17.35 -5.92 38.77
C GLU A 69 -17.03 -4.42 38.83
N MET A 70 -16.98 -3.76 37.65
CA MET A 70 -16.82 -2.32 37.53
C MET A 70 -17.93 -1.72 36.66
N LYS A 71 -18.42 -0.55 37.04
CA LYS A 71 -19.40 0.18 36.25
C LYS A 71 -18.75 0.74 34.99
N TRP A 72 -19.40 0.59 33.85
CA TRP A 72 -18.95 1.18 32.60
C TRP A 72 -18.86 2.72 32.70
N PRO A 73 -17.71 3.32 32.32
CA PRO A 73 -17.64 4.76 32.15
C PRO A 73 -18.35 5.20 30.87
N ASN A 74 -18.49 6.51 30.70
CA ASN A 74 -19.02 7.07 29.47
C ASN A 74 -17.99 6.93 28.35
N ASN A 75 -18.45 6.52 27.15
CA ASN A 75 -17.64 6.42 25.95
C ASN A 75 -16.26 5.77 26.23
N PRO A 76 -16.21 4.48 26.68
CA PRO A 76 -14.95 3.85 27.03
C PRO A 76 -14.11 3.50 25.80
N PHE A 77 -12.79 3.64 25.90
CA PHE A 77 -11.84 3.14 24.94
C PHE A 77 -10.61 2.58 25.61
N CYS A 78 -9.93 1.66 24.95
CA CYS A 78 -8.61 1.18 25.32
C CYS A 78 -7.59 1.54 24.24
N ILE A 79 -6.39 1.92 24.62
CA ILE A 79 -5.26 2.06 23.69
C ILE A 79 -4.29 0.92 23.94
N ILE A 80 -3.86 0.27 22.86
CA ILE A 80 -2.78 -0.70 22.88
C ILE A 80 -1.64 -0.26 21.96
N PHE A 81 -0.41 -0.53 22.38
CA PHE A 81 0.78 -0.39 21.56
C PHE A 81 1.46 -1.74 21.39
N GLU A 82 1.75 -2.11 20.15
CA GLU A 82 2.32 -3.40 19.81
C GLU A 82 3.80 -3.27 19.41
N GLY A 83 4.55 -4.35 19.59
CA GLY A 83 5.92 -4.48 19.09
C GLY A 83 7.02 -4.00 20.04
N GLY A 84 6.69 -3.31 21.14
CA GLY A 84 7.70 -2.96 22.16
C GLY A 84 8.69 -1.85 21.77
N TYR A 85 8.31 -0.96 20.86
CA TYR A 85 9.20 0.08 20.30
C TYR A 85 9.49 1.22 21.29
N LEU A 86 10.76 1.59 21.44
CA LEU A 86 11.22 2.67 22.33
C LEU A 86 10.56 4.02 22.04
N SER A 87 10.10 4.23 20.81
CA SER A 87 9.38 5.45 20.41
C SER A 87 8.12 5.75 21.24
N PHE A 88 7.45 4.74 21.78
CA PHE A 88 6.34 4.98 22.72
C PHE A 88 6.87 5.67 24.00
N TYR A 89 7.92 5.14 24.60
CA TYR A 89 8.50 5.72 25.82
C TYR A 89 8.98 7.16 25.62
N ASP A 90 9.73 7.38 24.53
CA ASP A 90 10.35 8.68 24.28
C ASP A 90 9.36 9.76 23.82
N LEU A 91 8.35 9.39 23.04
CA LEU A 91 7.49 10.35 22.34
C LEU A 91 6.06 10.38 22.87
N VAL A 92 5.48 9.23 23.21
CA VAL A 92 4.04 9.10 23.49
C VAL A 92 3.75 9.12 25.00
N PHE A 93 4.55 8.40 25.77
CA PHE A 93 4.33 8.27 27.21
C PHE A 93 4.30 9.62 27.96
N PRO A 94 5.14 10.63 27.66
CA PRO A 94 5.00 11.96 28.26
C PRO A 94 3.63 12.59 28.01
N ILE A 95 3.11 12.47 26.77
CA ILE A 95 1.79 13.00 26.39
C ILE A 95 0.68 12.27 27.15
N PHE A 96 0.78 10.94 27.28
CA PHE A 96 -0.21 10.15 28.01
C PHE A 96 -0.26 10.50 29.50
N LYS A 97 0.89 10.87 30.08
CA LYS A 97 0.93 11.43 31.46
C LYS A 97 0.19 12.77 31.54
N ASP A 98 0.41 13.66 30.57
CA ASP A 98 -0.20 15.00 30.57
C ASP A 98 -1.72 14.94 30.41
N TYR A 99 -2.24 14.00 29.62
CA TYR A 99 -3.68 13.80 29.37
C TYR A 99 -4.32 12.74 30.28
N ASN A 100 -3.56 12.12 31.18
CA ASN A 100 -4.00 11.02 32.05
C ASN A 100 -4.63 9.85 31.28
N ILE A 101 -3.99 9.47 30.15
CA ILE A 101 -4.44 8.40 29.27
C ILE A 101 -3.80 7.07 29.67
N LYS A 102 -4.62 6.03 29.81
CA LYS A 102 -4.15 4.66 30.05
C LYS A 102 -3.79 3.98 28.75
N ALA A 103 -2.72 3.18 28.77
CA ALA A 103 -2.31 2.36 27.65
C ALA A 103 -1.87 0.96 28.08
N ASN A 104 -2.00 0.03 27.16
CA ASN A 104 -1.63 -1.37 27.33
C ASN A 104 -0.54 -1.71 26.30
N LEU A 105 0.64 -2.11 26.77
CA LEU A 105 1.78 -2.39 25.93
C LEU A 105 1.90 -3.90 25.71
N PHE A 106 1.91 -4.30 24.44
CA PHE A 106 2.11 -5.68 24.04
C PHE A 106 3.49 -5.86 23.46
N ILE A 107 4.32 -6.66 24.14
CA ILE A 107 5.73 -6.81 23.86
C ILE A 107 6.09 -8.25 23.48
N PRO A 108 6.80 -8.45 22.37
CA PRO A 108 7.53 -9.68 22.12
C PRO A 108 8.82 -9.63 22.97
N VAL A 109 8.89 -10.47 24.00
CA VAL A 109 10.00 -10.42 24.99
C VAL A 109 11.37 -10.65 24.37
N ASP A 110 11.44 -11.34 23.23
CA ASP A 110 12.68 -11.59 22.50
C ASP A 110 13.34 -10.30 21.95
N PHE A 111 12.59 -9.20 21.86
CA PHE A 111 13.10 -7.94 21.33
C PHE A 111 13.46 -6.91 22.39
N VAL A 112 13.21 -7.23 23.67
CA VAL A 112 13.47 -6.31 24.77
C VAL A 112 14.95 -5.90 24.82
N GLY A 113 15.19 -4.59 24.77
CA GLY A 113 16.52 -4.01 24.81
C GLY A 113 17.29 -4.09 23.48
N MET A 114 16.68 -4.59 22.41
CA MET A 114 17.32 -4.58 21.10
C MET A 114 17.37 -3.18 20.50
N GLU A 115 18.52 -2.79 19.99
CA GLU A 115 18.69 -1.52 19.26
C GLU A 115 18.14 -1.58 17.83
N LYS A 116 18.03 -2.78 17.26
CA LYS A 116 17.55 -3.02 15.88
C LYS A 116 16.53 -4.13 15.88
N HIS A 117 15.43 -3.92 15.17
CA HIS A 117 14.46 -4.99 14.95
C HIS A 117 15.06 -6.04 14.00
N PRO A 118 14.95 -7.36 14.31
CA PRO A 118 15.60 -8.40 13.51
C PRO A 118 15.07 -8.49 12.07
N ASP A 119 13.80 -8.17 11.86
CA ASP A 119 13.13 -8.27 10.55
C ASP A 119 13.11 -6.96 9.76
N TYR A 120 13.57 -5.83 10.36
CA TYR A 120 13.61 -4.54 9.70
C TYR A 120 15.03 -4.02 9.61
N PRO A 121 15.54 -3.68 8.42
CA PRO A 121 16.88 -3.13 8.25
C PRO A 121 17.05 -1.73 8.85
N SER A 122 15.95 -1.01 9.12
CA SER A 122 15.96 0.28 9.79
C SER A 122 16.27 0.12 11.28
N PHE A 123 17.02 1.08 11.82
CA PHE A 123 17.28 1.17 13.25
C PHE A 123 15.96 1.50 13.97
N ILE A 124 15.36 0.50 14.62
CA ILE A 124 14.14 0.63 15.44
C ILE A 124 14.43 0.03 16.79
N PRO A 125 14.76 0.86 17.80
CA PRO A 125 15.07 0.39 19.14
C PRO A 125 13.80 -0.01 19.89
N HIS A 126 13.98 -0.99 20.79
CA HIS A 126 12.93 -1.48 21.68
C HIS A 126 13.19 -1.07 23.12
N TYR A 127 12.13 -1.00 23.96
CA TYR A 127 12.34 -0.69 25.38
C TYR A 127 13.20 -1.74 26.06
N SER A 128 13.95 -1.26 27.09
CA SER A 128 14.55 -2.12 28.09
C SER A 128 13.56 -2.43 29.23
N TRP A 129 13.86 -3.41 30.05
CA TRP A 129 13.12 -3.71 31.29
C TRP A 129 13.05 -2.50 32.24
N ASN A 130 14.08 -1.63 32.25
CA ASN A 130 14.08 -0.41 33.06
C ASN A 130 13.05 0.60 32.58
N HIS A 131 12.93 0.83 31.26
CA HIS A 131 11.89 1.70 30.69
C HIS A 131 10.49 1.22 31.05
N MET A 132 10.26 -0.10 31.00
CA MET A 132 8.98 -0.69 31.38
C MET A 132 8.65 -0.51 32.85
N ASN A 133 9.62 -0.73 33.75
CA ASN A 133 9.43 -0.52 35.17
C ASN A 133 9.12 0.94 35.51
N GLU A 134 9.76 1.91 34.82
CA GLU A 134 9.46 3.33 34.98
C GLU A 134 8.04 3.68 34.50
N MET A 135 7.63 3.18 33.34
CA MET A 135 6.28 3.40 32.84
C MET A 135 5.19 2.86 33.77
N LEU A 136 5.40 1.68 34.34
CA LEU A 136 4.47 1.07 35.31
C LEU A 136 4.27 1.88 36.59
N LEU A 137 5.31 2.60 37.05
CA LEU A 137 5.21 3.46 38.25
C LEU A 137 4.22 4.60 38.06
N SER A 138 3.88 4.98 36.83
CA SER A 138 2.86 6.00 36.54
C SER A 138 1.44 5.56 36.91
N GLY A 139 1.18 4.26 36.98
CA GLY A 139 -0.18 3.69 37.11
C GLY A 139 -1.05 3.81 35.85
N LEU A 140 -0.52 4.36 34.76
CA LEU A 140 -1.24 4.53 33.47
C LEU A 140 -0.97 3.39 32.50
N ILE A 141 0.09 2.62 32.72
CA ILE A 141 0.58 1.63 31.77
C ILE A 141 0.40 0.21 32.33
N GLU A 142 -0.11 -0.69 31.51
CA GLU A 142 -0.09 -2.13 31.72
C GLU A 142 0.75 -2.80 30.64
N ILE A 143 1.37 -3.96 30.97
CA ILE A 143 2.28 -4.68 30.07
C ILE A 143 1.82 -6.11 29.91
N TYR A 144 1.76 -6.57 28.66
CA TYR A 144 1.33 -7.90 28.24
C TYR A 144 2.30 -8.48 27.22
N GLY A 145 2.26 -9.81 27.05
CA GLY A 145 3.01 -10.49 26.01
C GLY A 145 2.33 -10.42 24.64
N SER A 146 3.12 -10.48 23.59
CA SER A 146 2.62 -10.63 22.23
C SER A 146 3.39 -11.72 21.49
N TRP A 147 2.71 -12.37 20.55
CA TRP A 147 3.39 -13.25 19.62
C TRP A 147 4.03 -12.41 18.50
N HIS A 148 5.31 -12.68 18.25
CA HIS A 148 5.98 -12.20 17.05
C HIS A 148 6.44 -13.41 16.22
N ILE A 149 6.09 -13.39 14.93
CA ILE A 149 6.48 -14.44 14.00
C ILE A 149 7.90 -14.12 13.52
N THR A 150 8.89 -14.74 14.16
CA THR A 150 10.10 -15.09 13.41
C THR A 150 9.82 -16.44 12.76
N ASP A 151 9.90 -16.54 11.45
CA ASP A 151 9.53 -17.72 10.64
C ASP A 151 10.25 -19.04 11.01
N LYS A 152 11.07 -19.05 12.03
CA LYS A 152 11.88 -20.20 12.43
C LYS A 152 11.32 -21.02 13.57
N ASP A 153 10.42 -20.46 14.36
CA ASP A 153 9.84 -21.20 15.50
C ASP A 153 8.37 -21.54 15.21
N LYS A 154 8.13 -22.72 14.65
CA LYS A 154 6.84 -23.41 14.67
C LYS A 154 6.54 -23.94 16.08
N GLY A 155 6.79 -23.11 17.09
CA GLY A 155 6.47 -23.43 18.48
C GLY A 155 4.95 -23.34 18.72
N ASN A 156 4.48 -24.12 19.69
CA ASN A 156 3.11 -24.06 20.17
C ASN A 156 2.81 -22.64 20.70
N VAL A 157 1.66 -22.07 20.37
CA VAL A 157 1.22 -20.74 20.80
C VAL A 157 1.19 -20.57 22.31
N ILE A 158 0.87 -21.65 23.06
CA ILE A 158 0.84 -21.67 24.52
C ILE A 158 2.26 -21.56 25.10
N ASP A 159 3.23 -22.21 24.48
CA ASP A 159 4.63 -22.12 24.91
C ASP A 159 5.15 -20.68 24.75
N SER A 160 4.80 -20.04 23.63
CA SER A 160 5.12 -18.64 23.40
C SER A 160 4.48 -17.72 24.44
N TYR A 161 3.19 -17.93 24.74
CA TYR A 161 2.50 -17.18 25.78
C TYR A 161 3.19 -17.36 27.14
N ASN A 162 3.48 -18.61 27.56
CA ASN A 162 4.11 -18.91 28.81
C ASN A 162 5.51 -18.31 28.92
N LYS A 163 6.31 -18.36 27.87
CA LYS A 163 7.61 -17.72 27.79
C LYS A 163 7.48 -16.21 28.04
N ASN A 164 6.61 -15.51 27.28
CA ASN A 164 6.38 -14.08 27.44
C ASN A 164 5.95 -13.75 28.87
N LYS A 165 4.99 -14.48 29.41
CA LYS A 165 4.49 -14.27 30.76
C LYS A 165 5.60 -14.44 31.83
N ASN A 166 6.39 -15.50 31.74
CA ASN A 166 7.46 -15.77 32.70
C ASN A 166 8.55 -14.68 32.65
N GLU A 167 8.99 -14.29 31.47
CA GLU A 167 9.98 -13.22 31.30
C GLU A 167 9.47 -11.88 31.86
N ILE A 168 8.23 -11.50 31.56
CA ILE A 168 7.63 -10.26 32.08
C ILE A 168 7.55 -10.32 33.61
N VAL A 169 7.03 -11.40 34.20
CA VAL A 169 6.90 -11.56 35.66
C VAL A 169 8.27 -11.49 36.34
N ASN A 170 9.31 -12.08 35.77
CA ASN A 170 10.65 -12.09 36.33
C ASN A 170 11.33 -10.72 36.35
N HIS A 171 11.08 -9.89 35.35
CA HIS A 171 11.79 -8.62 35.18
C HIS A 171 10.98 -7.38 35.56
N VAL A 172 9.65 -7.50 35.58
CA VAL A 172 8.75 -6.39 35.83
C VAL A 172 8.04 -6.60 37.18
N LYS A 173 8.13 -5.61 38.07
CA LYS A 173 7.53 -5.66 39.43
C LYS A 173 5.99 -5.52 39.40
N SER A 174 5.32 -6.07 38.41
CA SER A 174 3.87 -6.04 38.28
C SER A 174 3.26 -7.41 38.56
N LYS A 175 2.08 -7.42 39.20
CA LYS A 175 1.29 -8.64 39.28
C LYS A 175 0.60 -8.84 37.93
N PHE A 176 1.04 -9.83 37.19
CA PHE A 176 0.40 -10.28 35.97
C PHE A 176 -0.96 -10.92 36.36
N THR A 177 -2.04 -10.16 36.27
CA THR A 177 -3.35 -10.61 36.80
C THR A 177 -4.32 -11.07 35.70
N ASP A 178 -4.10 -10.67 34.46
CA ASP A 178 -4.98 -10.94 33.33
C ASP A 178 -4.25 -11.60 32.17
N ASN A 179 -4.91 -12.56 31.54
CA ASN A 179 -4.32 -13.42 30.52
C ASN A 179 -4.60 -12.89 29.10
N PHE A 180 -4.29 -11.62 28.83
CA PHE A 180 -4.40 -11.07 27.46
C PHE A 180 -3.16 -11.40 26.63
N PHE A 181 -3.36 -11.67 25.35
CA PHE A 181 -2.28 -11.98 24.42
C PHE A 181 -2.64 -11.52 23.00
N ILE A 182 -1.76 -10.80 22.32
CA ILE A 182 -1.96 -10.45 20.92
C ILE A 182 -1.46 -11.56 20.03
N TYR A 183 -2.36 -12.01 19.14
CA TYR A 183 -2.10 -13.02 18.14
C TYR A 183 -2.46 -12.46 16.76
N ASN A 184 -1.45 -12.11 15.97
CA ASN A 184 -1.63 -11.43 14.68
C ASN A 184 -1.74 -12.37 13.47
N LYS A 185 -1.78 -13.69 13.69
CA LYS A 185 -1.97 -14.68 12.64
C LYS A 185 -3.39 -15.23 12.73
N TYR A 186 -4.09 -15.29 11.59
CA TYR A 186 -5.38 -15.97 11.54
C TYR A 186 -5.12 -17.47 11.49
N ASP A 187 -5.28 -18.13 12.62
CA ASP A 187 -5.14 -19.58 12.81
C ASP A 187 -6.18 -20.00 13.83
N GLU A 188 -7.24 -20.61 13.34
CA GLU A 188 -8.40 -21.02 14.15
C GLU A 188 -8.02 -21.96 15.29
N GLU A 189 -7.16 -22.93 15.02
CA GLU A 189 -6.74 -23.93 16.01
C GLU A 189 -5.98 -23.27 17.16
N ALA A 190 -5.07 -22.36 16.85
CA ALA A 190 -4.30 -21.62 17.84
C ALA A 190 -5.18 -20.67 18.68
N ILE A 191 -6.16 -20.01 18.10
CA ILE A 191 -7.12 -19.15 18.82
C ILE A 191 -7.95 -19.99 19.80
N ILE A 192 -8.47 -21.13 19.34
CA ILE A 192 -9.23 -22.06 20.18
C ILE A 192 -8.36 -22.60 21.29
N GLU A 193 -7.11 -22.96 21.04
CA GLU A 193 -6.16 -23.45 22.03
C GLU A 193 -5.86 -22.41 23.10
N LEU A 194 -5.63 -21.14 22.72
CA LEU A 194 -5.48 -20.04 23.68
C LEU A 194 -6.71 -19.91 24.59
N CYS A 195 -7.89 -19.85 24.00
CA CYS A 195 -9.15 -19.70 24.75
C CYS A 195 -9.40 -20.89 25.72
N ASN A 196 -9.11 -22.13 25.29
CA ASN A 196 -9.24 -23.32 26.13
C ASN A 196 -8.26 -23.29 27.32
N ASN A 197 -7.16 -22.57 27.23
CA ASN A 197 -6.21 -22.35 28.33
C ASN A 197 -6.50 -21.06 29.13
N ASN A 198 -7.69 -20.49 29.02
CA ASN A 198 -8.10 -19.26 29.71
C ASN A 198 -7.27 -18.03 29.35
N ILE A 199 -6.69 -18.01 28.13
CA ILE A 199 -5.98 -16.87 27.59
C ILE A 199 -6.95 -16.13 26.66
N LYS A 200 -7.02 -14.80 26.78
CA LYS A 200 -7.92 -13.94 26.00
C LYS A 200 -7.17 -13.37 24.80
N PRO A 201 -7.32 -13.93 23.60
CA PRO A 201 -6.67 -13.38 22.41
C PRO A 201 -7.26 -12.02 22.05
N ILE A 202 -6.39 -11.08 21.64
CA ILE A 202 -6.78 -9.85 20.97
C ILE A 202 -6.38 -9.98 19.51
N ILE A 203 -7.37 -9.98 18.64
CA ILE A 203 -7.21 -10.16 17.19
C ILE A 203 -7.73 -8.93 16.45
N LYS A 204 -7.49 -8.82 15.15
CA LYS A 204 -8.08 -7.75 14.35
C LYS A 204 -9.60 -7.83 14.40
N LEU A 205 -10.26 -6.69 14.59
CA LEU A 205 -11.71 -6.65 14.72
C LEU A 205 -12.44 -7.26 13.51
N ARG A 206 -11.88 -7.09 12.31
CA ARG A 206 -12.39 -7.69 11.06
C ARG A 206 -12.32 -9.23 11.05
N ASP A 207 -11.43 -9.81 11.85
CA ASP A 207 -11.21 -11.26 11.94
C ASP A 207 -11.98 -11.87 13.14
N LEU A 208 -12.74 -11.02 13.87
CA LEU A 208 -13.50 -11.40 15.05
C LEU A 208 -14.87 -11.92 14.66
N ASP A 209 -15.08 -13.23 14.82
CA ASP A 209 -16.34 -13.91 14.53
C ASP A 209 -17.08 -14.32 15.82
N ILE A 210 -18.41 -14.58 15.75
CA ILE A 210 -19.23 -14.97 16.92
C ILE A 210 -18.62 -16.14 17.71
N PRO A 211 -18.13 -17.22 17.09
CA PRO A 211 -17.49 -18.30 17.83
C PRO A 211 -16.35 -17.80 18.70
N TYR A 212 -15.52 -16.87 18.22
CA TYR A 212 -14.38 -16.32 18.97
C TYR A 212 -14.81 -15.37 20.08
N ILE A 213 -15.83 -14.55 19.84
CA ILE A 213 -16.44 -13.70 20.89
C ILE A 213 -16.94 -14.56 22.04
N LYS A 214 -17.63 -15.65 21.73
CA LYS A 214 -18.11 -16.62 22.76
C LYS A 214 -16.98 -17.29 23.53
N LEU A 215 -15.79 -17.37 22.94
CA LEU A 215 -14.59 -17.88 23.61
C LEU A 215 -13.83 -16.80 24.40
N GLY A 216 -14.27 -15.53 24.34
CA GLY A 216 -13.68 -14.42 25.08
C GLY A 216 -12.62 -13.64 24.32
N CYS A 217 -12.54 -13.80 23.01
CA CYS A 217 -11.68 -12.96 22.16
C CYS A 217 -12.15 -11.51 22.14
N LEU A 218 -11.21 -10.58 22.01
CA LEU A 218 -11.48 -9.16 21.84
C LEU A 218 -10.99 -8.69 20.48
N GLY A 219 -11.73 -7.75 19.88
CA GLY A 219 -11.35 -7.14 18.60
C GLY A 219 -10.62 -5.81 18.78
N LYS A 220 -9.57 -5.58 18.00
CA LYS A 220 -8.81 -4.32 17.95
C LYS A 220 -8.95 -3.62 16.61
N ILE A 221 -8.94 -2.28 16.63
CA ILE A 221 -8.89 -1.40 15.46
C ILE A 221 -7.43 -0.99 15.25
N GLU A 222 -6.83 -1.32 14.11
CA GLU A 222 -5.49 -0.85 13.78
C GLU A 222 -5.54 0.60 13.28
N VAL A 223 -4.93 1.52 14.03
CA VAL A 223 -4.89 2.93 13.69
C VAL A 223 -3.66 3.22 12.84
N CYS A 224 -3.89 3.68 11.62
CA CYS A 224 -2.87 4.14 10.68
C CYS A 224 -2.86 5.67 10.61
N GLN A 225 -1.87 6.24 9.91
CA GLN A 225 -1.70 7.70 9.79
C GLN A 225 -2.96 8.39 9.26
N ASP A 226 -3.66 7.78 8.31
CA ASP A 226 -4.82 8.35 7.62
C ASP A 226 -6.16 7.91 8.23
N THR A 227 -6.16 7.20 9.36
CA THR A 227 -7.39 6.77 10.05
C THR A 227 -8.14 7.98 10.60
N ASP A 228 -9.37 8.21 10.13
CA ASP A 228 -10.31 9.16 10.75
C ASP A 228 -10.95 8.46 11.96
N LEU A 229 -10.41 8.74 13.14
CA LEU A 229 -10.70 7.98 14.36
C LEU A 229 -12.15 8.05 14.81
N LEU A 230 -12.80 9.23 14.73
CA LEU A 230 -14.22 9.34 15.13
C LEU A 230 -15.13 8.64 14.14
N ASN A 231 -14.89 8.80 12.84
CA ASN A 231 -15.68 8.11 11.83
C ASN A 231 -15.52 6.58 11.94
N GLU A 232 -14.32 6.09 12.28
CA GLU A 232 -14.06 4.68 12.51
C GLU A 232 -14.84 4.18 13.75
N ILE A 233 -14.77 4.91 14.86
CA ILE A 233 -15.50 4.59 16.10
C ILE A 233 -17.02 4.66 15.85
N ASP A 234 -17.54 5.71 15.22
CA ASP A 234 -18.96 5.89 14.95
C ASP A 234 -19.50 4.82 13.98
N SER A 235 -18.72 4.44 12.97
CA SER A 235 -19.11 3.38 12.05
C SER A 235 -19.25 2.04 12.74
N LEU A 236 -18.37 1.75 13.69
CA LEU A 236 -18.41 0.52 14.50
C LEU A 236 -19.54 0.53 15.54
N THR A 237 -19.81 1.69 16.15
CA THR A 237 -20.89 1.82 17.16
C THR A 237 -22.27 1.67 16.52
N ASN A 238 -22.48 2.23 15.33
CA ASN A 238 -23.76 2.20 14.64
C ASN A 238 -23.94 0.98 13.73
N GLY A 239 -22.86 0.33 13.28
CA GLY A 239 -22.91 -0.77 12.34
C GLY A 239 -23.04 -2.17 12.93
N VAL A 240 -22.60 -2.37 14.19
CA VAL A 240 -22.56 -3.69 14.83
C VAL A 240 -23.95 -4.19 15.23
N TYR A 241 -24.92 -3.29 15.43
CA TYR A 241 -26.27 -3.66 15.89
C TYR A 241 -27.18 -4.29 14.83
N GLU A 242 -26.89 -4.15 13.55
CA GLU A 242 -27.84 -4.58 12.52
C GLU A 242 -27.38 -5.72 11.60
N LYS A 243 -26.10 -6.12 11.54
CA LYS A 243 -25.69 -7.12 10.54
C LYS A 243 -24.64 -8.11 11.02
N TYR A 244 -25.11 -9.24 11.44
CA TYR A 244 -24.38 -10.48 11.33
C TYR A 244 -24.58 -11.03 9.91
N ILE A 245 -23.65 -10.80 9.01
CA ILE A 245 -23.64 -11.40 7.68
C ILE A 245 -22.67 -12.58 7.70
N PRO A 246 -23.12 -13.79 7.37
CA PRO A 246 -22.23 -14.92 7.18
C PRO A 246 -21.23 -14.61 6.04
N PRO A 247 -20.05 -15.28 6.02
CA PRO A 247 -19.05 -15.02 5.01
C PRO A 247 -19.65 -15.22 3.62
N PHE A 248 -19.45 -14.22 2.76
CA PHE A 248 -19.77 -14.23 1.34
C PHE A 248 -21.17 -14.74 0.98
N THR A 249 -22.19 -13.99 1.34
CA THR A 249 -23.43 -14.10 0.58
C THR A 249 -23.22 -13.40 -0.75
N VAL A 250 -23.25 -14.17 -1.84
CA VAL A 250 -23.40 -13.65 -3.19
C VAL A 250 -24.39 -12.50 -3.13
N ILE A 251 -23.98 -11.29 -3.50
CA ILE A 251 -24.90 -10.15 -3.61
C ILE A 251 -26.00 -10.61 -4.58
N ASN A 252 -27.20 -10.82 -4.07
CA ASN A 252 -28.32 -11.25 -4.88
C ASN A 252 -28.59 -10.20 -5.96
N ASN A 253 -29.13 -10.61 -7.11
CA ASN A 253 -29.54 -9.71 -8.19
C ASN A 253 -30.44 -8.55 -7.70
N ILE A 254 -31.14 -8.75 -6.61
CA ILE A 254 -31.99 -7.76 -5.94
C ILE A 254 -31.15 -6.58 -5.41
N ASP A 255 -30.01 -6.82 -4.75
CA ASP A 255 -29.12 -5.77 -4.23
C ASP A 255 -28.52 -4.92 -5.36
N ILE A 256 -28.18 -5.53 -6.49
CA ILE A 256 -27.65 -4.82 -7.66
C ILE A 256 -28.73 -3.87 -8.22
N ILE A 257 -29.97 -4.33 -8.33
CA ILE A 257 -31.09 -3.52 -8.83
C ILE A 257 -31.39 -2.37 -7.88
N GLU A 258 -31.41 -2.63 -6.57
CA GLU A 258 -31.67 -1.62 -5.55
C GLU A 258 -30.56 -0.55 -5.55
N LYS A 259 -29.29 -0.95 -5.49
CA LYS A 259 -28.14 -0.02 -5.52
C LYS A 259 -28.08 0.78 -6.83
N LYS A 260 -28.42 0.16 -7.97
CA LYS A 260 -28.53 0.88 -9.23
C LYS A 260 -29.64 1.92 -9.19
N ASN A 261 -30.83 1.56 -8.71
CA ASN A 261 -31.97 2.48 -8.64
C ASN A 261 -31.71 3.63 -7.65
N GLU A 262 -31.10 3.34 -6.51
CA GLU A 262 -30.64 4.35 -5.56
C GLU A 262 -29.67 5.33 -6.24
N PHE A 263 -28.66 4.84 -6.94
CA PHE A 263 -27.73 5.67 -7.69
C PHE A 263 -28.43 6.53 -8.74
N LEU A 264 -29.30 5.95 -9.57
CA LEU A 264 -30.02 6.68 -10.61
C LEU A 264 -30.98 7.75 -10.03
N SER A 265 -31.52 7.54 -8.83
CA SER A 265 -32.30 8.55 -8.12
C SER A 265 -31.45 9.69 -7.57
N TYR A 266 -30.24 9.38 -7.13
CA TYR A 266 -29.28 10.31 -6.55
C TYR A 266 -28.65 11.24 -7.61
N ASN A 267 -28.40 10.69 -8.82
CA ASN A 267 -27.62 11.36 -9.86
C ASN A 267 -28.51 12.00 -10.93
N LYS A 268 -28.31 13.31 -11.18
CA LYS A 268 -29.07 14.11 -12.17
C LYS A 268 -28.19 14.94 -13.11
N GLU A 269 -26.88 14.73 -13.09
CA GLU A 269 -25.92 15.54 -13.88
C GLU A 269 -24.80 14.72 -14.47
N SER A 270 -24.25 15.17 -15.58
CA SER A 270 -23.03 14.62 -16.17
C SER A 270 -21.80 15.29 -15.58
N ILE A 271 -20.76 14.51 -15.30
CA ILE A 271 -19.47 15.00 -14.79
C ILE A 271 -18.36 14.37 -15.62
N LYS A 272 -17.42 15.19 -16.06
CA LYS A 272 -16.26 14.73 -16.84
C LYS A 272 -15.01 15.47 -16.41
N LEU A 273 -14.12 14.77 -15.73
CA LEU A 273 -12.79 15.28 -15.38
C LEU A 273 -11.84 15.15 -16.57
N LYS A 274 -10.82 16.00 -16.61
CA LYS A 274 -9.81 15.94 -17.68
C LYS A 274 -8.87 14.77 -17.47
N VAL A 275 -8.56 14.04 -18.53
CA VAL A 275 -7.56 12.94 -18.52
C VAL A 275 -6.71 12.98 -19.78
N GLU A 276 -5.44 12.58 -19.63
CA GLU A 276 -4.53 12.28 -20.74
C GLU A 276 -4.64 10.77 -21.04
N ASP A 277 -5.10 10.41 -22.23
CA ASP A 277 -5.26 9.00 -22.64
C ASP A 277 -3.99 8.39 -23.26
N ASN A 278 -2.95 9.21 -23.44
CA ASN A 278 -1.63 8.77 -23.86
C ASN A 278 -0.53 9.34 -22.91
N PRO A 279 -0.55 8.95 -21.61
CA PRO A 279 0.43 9.45 -20.65
C PRO A 279 1.86 9.02 -21.02
N PRO A 280 2.89 9.68 -20.47
CA PRO A 280 4.30 9.40 -20.78
C PRO A 280 4.70 7.94 -20.59
N LEU A 281 4.21 7.28 -19.55
CA LEU A 281 4.39 5.86 -19.26
C LEU A 281 3.02 5.23 -19.08
N LYS A 282 2.77 4.14 -19.79
CA LYS A 282 1.46 3.46 -19.78
C LYS A 282 1.54 1.93 -19.86
N ASN A 283 2.69 1.35 -19.56
CA ASN A 283 2.87 -0.10 -19.54
C ASN A 283 2.11 -0.78 -18.39
N TYR A 284 1.95 -0.09 -17.24
CA TYR A 284 1.23 -0.58 -16.07
C TYR A 284 0.18 0.42 -15.61
N MET A 285 -0.97 -0.08 -15.11
CA MET A 285 -2.06 0.76 -14.59
C MET A 285 -1.62 1.66 -13.44
N ARG A 286 -0.81 1.14 -12.54
CA ARG A 286 -0.26 1.90 -11.40
C ARG A 286 0.58 3.11 -11.79
N THR A 287 1.11 3.14 -13.04
CA THR A 287 1.79 4.31 -13.62
C THR A 287 0.87 5.08 -14.56
N ALA A 288 0.15 4.38 -15.43
CA ALA A 288 -0.73 4.99 -16.43
C ALA A 288 -1.83 5.85 -15.81
N PHE A 289 -2.53 5.33 -14.80
CA PHE A 289 -3.66 6.02 -14.18
C PHE A 289 -3.28 7.36 -13.54
N PRO A 290 -2.33 7.41 -12.60
CA PRO A 290 -1.94 8.67 -11.99
C PRO A 290 -1.28 9.64 -13.00
N LEU A 291 -0.49 9.14 -13.95
CA LEU A 291 0.09 9.98 -14.98
C LEU A 291 -0.97 10.54 -15.94
N SER A 292 -2.04 9.79 -16.24
CA SER A 292 -3.18 10.31 -17.01
C SER A 292 -3.87 11.49 -16.31
N VAL A 293 -3.87 11.52 -14.98
CA VAL A 293 -4.44 12.62 -14.18
C VAL A 293 -3.45 13.80 -14.08
N ILE A 294 -2.17 13.50 -13.81
CA ILE A 294 -1.14 14.52 -13.63
C ILE A 294 -0.93 15.32 -14.92
N PHE A 295 -0.91 14.63 -16.07
CA PHE A 295 -0.64 15.23 -17.39
C PHE A 295 -1.91 15.69 -18.14
N ALA A 296 -3.09 15.61 -17.52
CA ALA A 296 -4.37 15.97 -18.16
C ALA A 296 -4.44 17.38 -18.73
N ASP A 297 -3.75 18.34 -18.16
CA ASP A 297 -3.72 19.73 -18.59
C ASP A 297 -2.53 20.06 -19.52
N LYS A 298 -1.74 19.06 -19.95
CA LYS A 298 -0.56 19.20 -20.82
C LYS A 298 0.44 20.29 -20.38
N LYS A 299 0.47 20.59 -19.09
CA LYS A 299 1.38 21.61 -18.55
C LYS A 299 2.71 20.96 -18.19
N TYR A 300 3.80 21.55 -18.64
CA TYR A 300 5.19 21.18 -18.34
C TYR A 300 5.52 21.18 -16.83
N LYS A 301 4.59 21.63 -15.98
CA LYS A 301 4.72 21.68 -14.52
C LYS A 301 5.20 20.37 -13.88
N TYR A 302 4.87 19.22 -14.48
CA TYR A 302 5.21 17.90 -13.95
C TYR A 302 6.36 17.20 -14.69
N ASN A 303 7.03 17.84 -15.65
CA ASN A 303 8.22 17.27 -16.30
C ASN A 303 9.32 16.97 -15.28
N ASN A 304 9.51 17.83 -14.28
CA ASN A 304 10.46 17.58 -13.19
C ASN A 304 10.14 16.29 -12.42
N PHE A 305 8.87 15.91 -12.32
CA PHE A 305 8.47 14.65 -11.71
C PHE A 305 9.00 13.44 -12.50
N LEU A 306 8.92 13.48 -13.84
CA LEU A 306 9.48 12.43 -14.70
C LEU A 306 11.00 12.43 -14.66
N LEU A 307 11.64 13.62 -14.60
CA LEU A 307 13.10 13.73 -14.53
C LEU A 307 13.65 13.11 -13.24
N ASN A 308 12.98 13.33 -12.11
CA ASN A 308 13.41 12.86 -10.80
C ASN A 308 13.07 11.39 -10.54
N ASN A 309 12.15 10.78 -11.31
CA ASN A 309 11.58 9.46 -11.05
C ASN A 309 11.64 8.54 -12.27
N PHE A 310 11.24 7.28 -12.12
CA PHE A 310 11.22 6.26 -13.19
C PHE A 310 12.59 6.03 -13.82
N ILE A 311 13.65 6.02 -12.99
CA ILE A 311 15.02 5.62 -13.35
C ILE A 311 15.23 4.17 -12.91
N ASP A 312 14.79 3.85 -11.70
CA ASP A 312 14.98 2.55 -11.06
C ASP A 312 14.10 1.50 -11.74
N ILE A 313 14.74 0.52 -12.36
CA ILE A 313 14.08 -0.57 -13.09
C ILE A 313 14.58 -1.92 -12.58
N ILE A 314 13.68 -2.91 -12.58
CA ILE A 314 13.97 -4.29 -12.19
C ILE A 314 13.56 -5.26 -13.28
N SER A 315 14.25 -6.37 -13.38
CA SER A 315 13.77 -7.55 -14.09
C SER A 315 13.49 -8.71 -13.13
N ILE A 316 12.46 -9.48 -13.45
CA ILE A 316 12.02 -10.68 -12.75
C ILE A 316 12.12 -11.83 -13.76
N PRO A 317 13.31 -12.47 -13.87
CA PRO A 317 13.59 -13.44 -14.92
C PRO A 317 12.60 -14.59 -14.97
N ASP A 318 12.22 -15.15 -13.82
CA ASP A 318 11.33 -16.30 -13.70
C ASP A 318 9.91 -16.01 -14.24
N GLN A 319 9.52 -14.75 -14.28
CA GLN A 319 8.24 -14.28 -14.82
C GLN A 319 8.37 -13.66 -16.21
N SER A 320 9.58 -13.63 -16.79
CA SER A 320 9.85 -12.90 -18.04
C SER A 320 9.39 -11.45 -18.00
N HIS A 321 9.66 -10.76 -16.87
CA HIS A 321 9.06 -9.49 -16.54
C HIS A 321 10.10 -8.39 -16.34
N LEU A 322 9.79 -7.19 -16.85
CA LEU A 322 10.57 -5.97 -16.65
C LEU A 322 9.63 -4.89 -16.12
N ASP A 323 10.01 -4.18 -15.06
CA ASP A 323 9.15 -3.22 -14.40
C ASP A 323 9.93 -2.09 -13.72
N TYR A 324 9.25 -1.01 -13.39
CA TYR A 324 9.78 0.03 -12.52
C TYR A 324 9.71 -0.40 -11.06
N HIS A 325 10.78 -0.18 -10.32
CA HIS A 325 10.87 -0.55 -8.93
C HIS A 325 10.17 0.47 -8.02
N ASN A 326 9.40 -0.03 -7.02
CA ASN A 326 8.84 0.74 -5.90
C ASN A 326 8.03 2.01 -6.22
N TYR A 327 7.18 1.99 -7.24
CA TYR A 327 6.31 3.14 -7.52
C TYR A 327 4.87 2.89 -7.06
N ASN A 328 4.57 3.32 -5.81
CA ASN A 328 3.20 3.45 -5.34
C ASN A 328 2.74 4.91 -5.52
N TYR A 329 1.76 5.13 -6.40
CA TYR A 329 1.32 6.49 -6.73
C TYR A 329 0.60 7.21 -5.58
N ILE A 330 0.11 6.48 -4.58
CA ILE A 330 -0.53 7.07 -3.39
C ILE A 330 0.47 7.98 -2.65
N ASP A 331 1.75 7.65 -2.69
CA ASP A 331 2.83 8.37 -2.02
C ASP A 331 3.45 9.49 -2.88
N TRP A 332 2.94 9.71 -4.10
CA TRP A 332 3.49 10.77 -4.95
C TRP A 332 3.08 12.15 -4.45
N PRO A 333 4.01 13.12 -4.31
CA PRO A 333 3.69 14.45 -3.78
C PRO A 333 2.68 15.22 -4.63
N CYS A 334 2.56 14.88 -5.92
CA CYS A 334 1.60 15.48 -6.86
C CYS A 334 0.22 14.81 -6.84
N ILE A 335 0.00 13.81 -5.96
CA ILE A 335 -1.27 13.10 -5.77
C ILE A 335 -1.77 13.29 -4.33
N LYS A 336 -3.07 13.41 -4.18
CA LYS A 336 -3.80 13.25 -2.92
C LYS A 336 -4.73 12.07 -3.10
N ALA A 337 -4.54 11.01 -2.30
CA ALA A 337 -5.29 9.75 -2.45
C ALA A 337 -5.88 9.27 -1.12
N SER A 338 -6.97 8.52 -1.23
CA SER A 338 -7.59 7.75 -0.14
C SER A 338 -7.96 6.38 -0.69
N LYS A 339 -7.58 5.31 0.01
CA LYS A 339 -7.89 3.94 -0.38
C LYS A 339 -9.02 3.39 0.49
N LEU A 340 -10.04 2.84 -0.14
CA LEU A 340 -11.15 2.12 0.48
C LEU A 340 -11.01 0.64 0.18
N LEU A 341 -10.89 -0.16 1.22
CA LEU A 341 -10.78 -1.62 1.08
C LEU A 341 -12.14 -2.24 0.73
N PRO A 342 -12.16 -3.39 0.04
CA PRO A 342 -13.40 -4.10 -0.29
C PRO A 342 -14.27 -4.35 0.93
N ASP A 343 -13.68 -4.86 2.01
CA ASP A 343 -14.38 -5.20 3.24
C ASP A 343 -15.10 -3.99 3.86
N TYR A 344 -14.44 -2.81 3.85
CA TYR A 344 -15.06 -1.57 4.33
C TYR A 344 -16.29 -1.18 3.48
N LEU A 345 -16.19 -1.28 2.16
CA LEU A 345 -17.27 -0.92 1.25
C LEU A 345 -18.46 -1.90 1.38
N ILE A 346 -18.17 -3.19 1.51
CA ILE A 346 -19.17 -4.25 1.63
C ILE A 346 -19.81 -4.21 3.02
N TYR A 347 -19.00 -4.15 4.07
CA TYR A 347 -19.45 -4.15 5.46
C TYR A 347 -20.38 -2.98 5.78
N ASN A 348 -20.04 -1.78 5.31
CA ASN A 348 -20.86 -0.58 5.52
C ASN A 348 -21.98 -0.43 4.49
N ASN A 349 -22.24 -1.45 3.66
CA ASN A 349 -23.25 -1.42 2.60
C ASN A 349 -23.16 -0.18 1.70
N ILE A 350 -21.94 0.35 1.50
CA ILE A 350 -21.71 1.56 0.75
C ILE A 350 -22.09 1.32 -0.72
N ASN A 351 -22.95 2.18 -1.25
CA ASN A 351 -23.20 2.19 -2.68
C ASN A 351 -21.98 2.74 -3.41
N ILE A 352 -21.19 1.85 -4.00
CA ILE A 352 -19.93 2.20 -4.66
C ILE A 352 -20.13 3.20 -5.80
N LEU A 353 -21.26 3.13 -6.52
CA LEU A 353 -21.59 4.06 -7.60
C LEU A 353 -21.77 5.48 -7.06
N ILE A 354 -22.46 5.64 -5.91
CA ILE A 354 -22.64 6.92 -5.23
C ILE A 354 -21.28 7.43 -4.71
N SER A 355 -20.45 6.54 -4.17
CA SER A 355 -19.11 6.90 -3.70
C SER A 355 -18.23 7.42 -4.86
N ILE A 356 -18.20 6.70 -5.98
CA ILE A 356 -17.47 7.12 -7.18
C ILE A 356 -17.98 8.47 -7.68
N PHE A 357 -19.30 8.63 -7.81
CA PHE A 357 -19.92 9.84 -8.33
C PHE A 357 -19.69 11.06 -7.42
N THR A 358 -19.79 10.86 -6.10
CA THR A 358 -19.50 11.90 -5.11
C THR A 358 -18.01 12.31 -5.15
N GLY A 359 -17.12 11.35 -5.36
CA GLY A 359 -15.71 11.61 -5.61
C GLY A 359 -15.51 12.48 -6.84
N LEU A 360 -16.15 12.15 -7.97
CA LEU A 360 -16.09 12.93 -9.22
C LEU A 360 -16.57 14.38 -9.00
N LYS A 361 -17.65 14.60 -8.26
CA LYS A 361 -18.14 15.95 -7.89
C LYS A 361 -17.10 16.77 -7.14
N ARG A 362 -16.23 16.12 -6.36
CA ARG A 362 -15.15 16.74 -5.59
C ARG A 362 -13.81 16.79 -6.35
N GLY A 363 -13.82 16.40 -7.63
CA GLY A 363 -12.62 16.37 -8.47
C GLY A 363 -11.70 15.17 -8.24
N TYR A 364 -12.19 14.09 -7.60
CA TYR A 364 -11.46 12.85 -7.42
C TYR A 364 -11.74 11.88 -8.57
N TYR A 365 -10.70 11.25 -9.06
CA TYR A 365 -10.74 10.10 -9.94
C TYR A 365 -10.84 8.84 -9.10
N SER A 366 -11.40 7.77 -9.67
CA SER A 366 -11.55 6.50 -8.97
C SER A 366 -10.79 5.40 -9.71
N ASP A 367 -9.71 4.91 -9.09
CA ASP A 367 -9.02 3.68 -9.49
C ASP A 367 -9.69 2.51 -8.78
N ILE A 368 -10.49 1.76 -9.52
CA ILE A 368 -11.26 0.63 -9.01
C ILE A 368 -10.77 -0.66 -9.65
N TRP A 369 -10.47 -1.67 -8.84
CA TRP A 369 -10.04 -3.00 -9.29
C TRP A 369 -11.21 -3.96 -9.25
N VAL A 370 -11.61 -4.43 -10.41
CA VAL A 370 -12.87 -5.14 -10.66
C VAL A 370 -12.64 -6.44 -11.40
N ASP A 371 -13.63 -7.33 -11.35
CA ASP A 371 -13.64 -8.53 -12.17
C ASP A 371 -13.95 -8.20 -13.64
N CYS A 372 -12.97 -8.41 -14.50
CA CYS A 372 -13.08 -8.14 -15.93
C CYS A 372 -14.11 -9.01 -16.68
N TYR A 373 -14.56 -10.11 -16.08
CA TYR A 373 -15.62 -10.94 -16.64
C TYR A 373 -16.90 -10.13 -16.91
N TYR A 374 -17.19 -9.13 -16.08
CA TYR A 374 -18.39 -8.30 -16.18
C TYR A 374 -18.18 -6.98 -16.96
N ILE A 375 -16.94 -6.65 -17.37
CA ILE A 375 -16.65 -5.36 -17.99
C ILE A 375 -16.58 -5.46 -19.51
N PRO A 376 -17.57 -4.91 -20.25
CA PRO A 376 -17.53 -4.85 -21.71
C PRO A 376 -16.27 -4.13 -22.22
N GLY A 377 -15.71 -4.61 -23.33
CA GLY A 377 -14.51 -4.03 -23.93
C GLY A 377 -13.18 -4.56 -23.37
N LYS A 378 -13.20 -5.37 -22.32
CA LYS A 378 -12.03 -6.12 -21.81
C LYS A 378 -11.86 -7.45 -22.55
N SER A 379 -10.62 -7.97 -22.60
CA SER A 379 -10.32 -9.28 -23.22
C SER A 379 -10.99 -10.45 -22.50
N HIS A 380 -11.23 -10.31 -21.19
CA HIS A 380 -11.81 -11.34 -20.33
C HIS A 380 -13.34 -11.28 -20.22
N TYR A 381 -13.98 -10.29 -20.87
CA TYR A 381 -15.42 -10.12 -20.83
C TYR A 381 -16.17 -11.38 -21.24
N LYS A 382 -16.99 -11.92 -20.32
CA LYS A 382 -17.76 -13.18 -20.47
C LYS A 382 -16.92 -14.39 -20.90
N ASN A 383 -15.64 -14.37 -20.57
CA ASN A 383 -14.72 -15.45 -20.89
C ASN A 383 -14.09 -16.07 -19.63
N ASN A 384 -13.35 -15.29 -18.87
CA ASN A 384 -12.75 -15.76 -17.63
C ASN A 384 -12.65 -14.64 -16.60
N HIS A 385 -12.67 -15.01 -15.32
CA HIS A 385 -12.55 -14.10 -14.19
C HIS A 385 -11.11 -13.66 -14.01
N GLN A 386 -10.90 -12.36 -13.92
CA GLN A 386 -9.59 -11.76 -13.62
C GLN A 386 -9.76 -10.35 -13.06
N SER A 387 -9.04 -10.06 -11.97
CA SER A 387 -8.98 -8.72 -11.43
C SER A 387 -8.15 -7.78 -12.32
N HIS A 388 -8.69 -6.58 -12.60
CA HIS A 388 -7.99 -5.56 -13.37
C HIS A 388 -8.56 -4.16 -13.07
N GLY A 389 -7.73 -3.11 -13.17
CA GLY A 389 -8.11 -1.74 -12.82
C GLY A 389 -8.90 -1.02 -13.91
N LEU A 390 -9.72 -0.08 -13.45
CA LEU A 390 -10.42 0.94 -14.23
C LEU A 390 -10.16 2.30 -13.59
N LEU A 391 -9.71 3.28 -14.36
CA LEU A 391 -9.66 4.68 -13.90
C LEU A 391 -10.93 5.39 -14.33
N ILE A 392 -11.88 5.55 -13.42
CA ILE A 392 -13.12 6.28 -13.70
C ILE A 392 -12.85 7.77 -13.55
N TYR A 393 -13.13 8.54 -14.61
CA TYR A 393 -12.91 9.97 -14.70
C TYR A 393 -14.18 10.78 -14.99
N GLY A 394 -15.32 10.13 -15.15
CA GLY A 394 -16.56 10.83 -15.40
C GLY A 394 -17.78 9.92 -15.39
N TYR A 395 -18.92 10.54 -15.50
CA TYR A 395 -20.23 9.92 -15.70
C TYR A 395 -21.03 10.77 -16.68
N ASP A 396 -21.65 10.11 -17.64
CA ASP A 396 -22.52 10.70 -18.64
C ASP A 396 -23.97 10.31 -18.35
N ASN A 397 -24.77 11.28 -17.92
CA ASN A 397 -26.16 11.06 -17.52
C ASN A 397 -27.12 10.84 -18.71
N GLU A 398 -26.75 11.26 -19.93
CA GLU A 398 -27.61 11.07 -21.10
C GLU A 398 -27.69 9.60 -21.51
N VAL A 399 -26.56 8.89 -21.39
CA VAL A 399 -26.44 7.46 -21.73
C VAL A 399 -26.36 6.56 -20.49
N ASN A 400 -26.31 7.13 -19.30
CA ASN A 400 -26.12 6.46 -18.01
C ASN A 400 -24.87 5.58 -17.98
N ASP A 401 -23.73 6.13 -18.42
CA ASP A 401 -22.45 5.42 -18.45
C ASP A 401 -21.38 6.11 -17.62
N PHE A 402 -20.59 5.32 -16.90
CA PHE A 402 -19.31 5.79 -16.37
C PHE A 402 -18.25 5.83 -17.48
N LEU A 403 -17.46 6.90 -17.48
CA LEU A 403 -16.35 7.10 -18.41
C LEU A 403 -15.06 6.65 -17.75
N ALA A 404 -14.36 5.69 -18.34
CA ALA A 404 -13.15 5.12 -17.76
C ALA A 404 -11.98 5.02 -18.75
N LEU A 405 -10.75 5.00 -18.20
CA LEU A 405 -9.54 4.57 -18.89
C LEU A 405 -9.11 3.20 -18.41
N THR A 406 -8.70 2.34 -19.34
CA THR A 406 -8.18 1.00 -19.05
C THR A 406 -7.48 0.40 -20.27
N TYR A 407 -6.88 -0.79 -20.12
CA TYR A 407 -6.45 -1.62 -21.26
C TYR A 407 -7.64 -2.36 -21.85
N LYS A 408 -7.87 -2.13 -23.14
CA LYS A 408 -8.99 -2.72 -23.89
C LYS A 408 -8.66 -4.12 -24.41
N LYS A 409 -9.65 -4.75 -25.05
CA LYS A 409 -9.51 -6.08 -25.66
C LYS A 409 -8.37 -6.16 -26.69
N ASP A 410 -8.09 -5.06 -27.39
CA ASP A 410 -6.97 -4.94 -28.34
C ASP A 410 -5.60 -4.71 -27.69
N GLY A 411 -5.52 -4.76 -26.34
CA GLY A 411 -4.31 -4.50 -25.58
C GLY A 411 -3.94 -3.01 -25.48
N LYS A 412 -4.69 -2.11 -26.08
CA LYS A 412 -4.38 -0.67 -26.05
C LYS A 412 -5.00 0.01 -24.83
N TYR A 413 -4.22 0.85 -24.19
CA TYR A 413 -4.71 1.79 -23.18
C TYR A 413 -5.62 2.84 -23.82
N GLY A 414 -6.77 3.11 -23.23
CA GLY A 414 -7.71 4.08 -23.78
C GLY A 414 -9.08 4.08 -23.10
N ARG A 415 -9.98 4.86 -23.68
CA ARG A 415 -11.30 5.16 -23.13
C ARG A 415 -12.29 4.03 -23.38
N ILE A 416 -13.12 3.76 -22.38
CA ILE A 416 -14.30 2.89 -22.47
C ILE A 416 -15.46 3.53 -21.72
N ASN A 417 -16.67 3.10 -22.06
CA ASN A 417 -17.89 3.43 -21.33
C ASN A 417 -18.38 2.18 -20.61
N ILE A 418 -18.88 2.32 -19.39
CA ILE A 418 -19.26 1.21 -18.52
C ILE A 418 -20.61 1.51 -17.88
N LYS A 419 -21.56 0.60 -18.03
CA LYS A 419 -22.85 0.72 -17.35
C LYS A 419 -22.70 0.56 -15.83
N PRO A 420 -23.51 1.27 -15.02
CA PRO A 420 -23.54 1.09 -13.57
C PRO A 420 -23.68 -0.36 -13.11
N GLU A 421 -24.56 -1.14 -13.75
CA GLU A 421 -24.76 -2.55 -13.46
C GLU A 421 -23.50 -3.40 -13.66
N ASN A 422 -22.69 -3.12 -14.69
CA ASN A 422 -21.46 -3.87 -14.92
C ASN A 422 -20.42 -3.61 -13.80
N ILE A 423 -20.38 -2.39 -13.24
CA ILE A 423 -19.54 -2.10 -12.09
C ILE A 423 -20.06 -2.88 -10.87
N LEU A 424 -21.36 -2.84 -10.59
CA LEU A 424 -21.95 -3.57 -9.47
C LEU A 424 -21.71 -5.08 -9.56
N GLU A 425 -21.94 -5.68 -10.73
CA GLU A 425 -21.66 -7.10 -10.96
C GLU A 425 -20.19 -7.45 -10.75
N SER A 426 -19.27 -6.57 -11.15
CA SER A 426 -17.82 -6.81 -11.13
C SER A 426 -17.18 -6.72 -9.75
N ILE A 427 -17.92 -6.27 -8.72
CA ILE A 427 -17.44 -6.13 -7.34
C ILE A 427 -18.01 -7.19 -6.39
N THR A 428 -18.76 -8.17 -6.91
CA THR A 428 -19.49 -9.16 -6.12
C THR A 428 -18.67 -10.40 -5.74
N ASN A 429 -17.36 -10.42 -6.04
CA ASN A 429 -16.52 -11.60 -5.86
C ASN A 429 -15.08 -11.23 -5.44
N ASP A 430 -14.25 -12.23 -5.20
CA ASP A 430 -12.87 -12.12 -4.72
C ASP A 430 -11.91 -11.39 -5.70
N TYR A 431 -12.33 -11.12 -6.92
CA TYR A 431 -11.55 -10.35 -7.90
C TYR A 431 -11.68 -8.83 -7.71
N PHE A 432 -12.56 -8.37 -6.82
CA PHE A 432 -12.64 -6.98 -6.41
C PHE A 432 -11.57 -6.68 -5.36
N LEU A 433 -10.59 -5.83 -5.69
CA LEU A 433 -9.47 -5.51 -4.79
C LEU A 433 -9.56 -4.12 -4.15
N GLY A 434 -10.68 -3.41 -4.35
CA GLY A 434 -10.97 -2.14 -3.71
C GLY A 434 -11.05 -0.94 -4.62
N LEU A 435 -11.22 0.23 -4.00
CA LEU A 435 -11.38 1.53 -4.63
C LEU A 435 -10.35 2.50 -4.06
N THR A 436 -9.53 3.11 -4.90
CA THR A 436 -8.68 4.24 -4.52
C THR A 436 -9.21 5.51 -5.19
N GLN A 437 -9.61 6.48 -4.39
CA GLN A 437 -9.98 7.80 -4.88
C GLN A 437 -8.79 8.74 -4.78
N PHE A 438 -8.42 9.39 -5.87
CA PHE A 438 -7.29 10.30 -5.87
C PHE A 438 -7.51 11.51 -6.79
N LYS A 439 -6.80 12.58 -6.50
CA LYS A 439 -6.77 13.77 -7.34
C LYS A 439 -5.39 14.39 -7.38
N ARG A 440 -5.16 15.24 -8.36
CA ARG A 440 -3.93 15.99 -8.47
C ARG A 440 -3.78 16.96 -7.30
N ASN A 441 -2.58 17.00 -6.73
CA ASN A 441 -2.19 17.99 -5.73
C ASN A 441 -1.59 19.22 -6.43
N ASP A 442 -2.43 20.20 -6.75
CA ASP A 442 -1.99 21.41 -7.47
C ASP A 442 -1.07 22.32 -6.65
N THR A 443 -0.98 22.12 -5.34
CA THR A 443 -0.08 22.86 -4.45
C THR A 443 1.32 22.24 -4.34
N ALA A 444 1.50 21.02 -4.85
CA ALA A 444 2.80 20.36 -4.83
C ALA A 444 3.83 21.13 -5.69
N ARG A 445 4.99 21.37 -5.10
CA ARG A 445 6.16 21.90 -5.79
C ARG A 445 7.10 20.73 -6.08
N ILE A 446 7.34 20.48 -7.37
CA ILE A 446 8.28 19.45 -7.80
C ILE A 446 9.44 20.19 -8.46
N GLU A 447 10.51 20.30 -7.69
CA GLU A 447 11.72 20.97 -8.14
C GLU A 447 12.56 20.02 -9.00
N TYR A 448 13.31 20.58 -9.91
CA TYR A 448 14.35 19.88 -10.64
C TYR A 448 15.55 19.69 -9.69
N ASP A 449 15.88 18.45 -9.39
CA ASP A 449 16.95 18.10 -8.44
C ASP A 449 18.05 17.32 -9.18
N LEU A 450 18.99 18.06 -9.75
CA LEU A 450 20.09 17.48 -10.52
C LEU A 450 20.96 16.54 -9.70
N LYS A 451 21.19 16.85 -8.41
CA LYS A 451 21.99 16.00 -7.52
C LYS A 451 21.31 14.65 -7.28
N LYS A 452 20.00 14.68 -7.03
CA LYS A 452 19.19 13.46 -6.87
C LYS A 452 19.16 12.64 -8.16
N ILE A 453 18.95 13.30 -9.31
CA ILE A 453 18.94 12.65 -10.63
C ILE A 453 20.31 12.01 -10.89
N ARG A 454 21.40 12.74 -10.66
CA ARG A 454 22.77 12.23 -10.82
C ARG A 454 23.02 10.98 -9.98
N ASN A 455 22.63 10.98 -8.70
CA ASN A 455 22.79 9.83 -7.84
C ASN A 455 21.99 8.63 -8.33
N LYS A 456 20.75 8.84 -8.73
CA LYS A 456 19.92 7.77 -9.31
C LYS A 456 20.49 7.22 -10.63
N LEU A 457 21.00 8.08 -11.51
CA LEU A 457 21.66 7.63 -12.73
C LEU A 457 22.94 6.84 -12.44
N TYR A 458 23.73 7.28 -11.44
CA TYR A 458 24.91 6.56 -10.99
C TYR A 458 24.56 5.17 -10.45
N ASN A 459 23.52 5.08 -9.60
CA ASN A 459 23.03 3.82 -9.07
C ASN A 459 22.50 2.91 -10.17
N TYR A 460 21.76 3.48 -11.11
CA TYR A 460 21.24 2.75 -12.27
C TYR A 460 22.34 2.09 -13.09
N ILE A 461 23.36 2.83 -13.54
CA ILE A 461 24.44 2.26 -14.37
C ILE A 461 25.32 1.27 -13.61
N ASN A 462 25.44 1.41 -12.29
CA ASN A 462 26.20 0.50 -11.44
C ASN A 462 25.33 -0.60 -10.80
N SER A 463 24.03 -0.62 -11.10
CA SER A 463 23.07 -1.59 -10.54
C SER A 463 23.08 -1.63 -9.01
N ILE A 464 23.21 -0.46 -8.37
CA ILE A 464 23.25 -0.30 -6.90
C ILE A 464 21.83 -0.13 -6.38
N VAL A 465 21.53 -0.83 -5.28
CA VAL A 465 20.28 -0.72 -4.52
C VAL A 465 20.59 0.00 -3.21
N GLU A 466 20.09 1.22 -3.02
CA GLU A 466 20.46 2.07 -1.88
C GLU A 466 19.42 2.14 -0.77
N ASP A 467 18.13 2.14 -1.13
CA ASP A 467 17.09 2.30 -0.13
C ASP A 467 16.82 1.00 0.65
N SER A 468 16.42 1.16 1.91
CA SER A 468 16.19 0.05 2.83
C SER A 468 15.12 -0.94 2.34
N ASP A 469 14.09 -0.42 1.68
CA ASP A 469 12.97 -1.23 1.19
C ASP A 469 13.38 -2.02 -0.05
N SER A 470 14.15 -1.42 -0.94
CA SER A 470 14.74 -2.11 -2.10
C SER A 470 15.74 -3.18 -1.67
N ILE A 471 16.54 -2.92 -0.64
CA ILE A 471 17.47 -3.92 -0.08
C ILE A 471 16.69 -5.09 0.54
N LYS A 472 15.62 -4.81 1.28
CA LYS A 472 14.76 -5.85 1.85
C LYS A 472 14.11 -6.67 0.75
N PHE A 473 13.52 -6.00 -0.24
CA PHE A 473 12.90 -6.65 -1.39
C PHE A 473 13.89 -7.52 -2.18
N HIS A 474 15.13 -7.04 -2.34
CA HIS A 474 16.19 -7.84 -2.99
C HIS A 474 16.56 -9.10 -2.19
N LYS A 475 16.55 -9.03 -0.84
CA LYS A 475 16.77 -10.21 0.00
C LYS A 475 15.61 -11.21 -0.06
N GLU A 476 14.37 -10.73 -0.13
CA GLU A 476 13.18 -11.57 -0.29
C GLU A 476 13.10 -12.22 -1.69
N TYR A 477 13.59 -11.51 -2.71
CA TYR A 477 13.55 -11.93 -4.11
C TYR A 477 14.96 -11.90 -4.74
N PRO A 478 15.84 -12.83 -4.37
CA PRO A 478 17.25 -12.79 -4.79
C PRO A 478 17.47 -12.97 -6.30
N ASN A 479 16.46 -13.48 -7.02
CA ASN A 479 16.48 -13.62 -8.47
C ASN A 479 16.14 -12.34 -9.24
N HIS A 480 15.74 -11.26 -8.53
CA HIS A 480 15.49 -9.97 -9.15
C HIS A 480 16.79 -9.27 -9.51
N ILE A 481 16.84 -8.66 -10.68
CA ILE A 481 17.99 -7.94 -11.22
C ILE A 481 17.63 -6.46 -11.33
N TYR A 482 18.55 -5.57 -10.94
CA TYR A 482 18.28 -4.13 -10.80
C TYR A 482 19.09 -3.30 -11.79
N GLY A 483 18.56 -2.11 -12.08
CA GLY A 483 19.24 -1.04 -12.81
C GLY A 483 19.70 -1.47 -14.21
N TYR A 484 20.92 -1.12 -14.55
CA TYR A 484 21.50 -1.43 -15.87
C TYR A 484 21.55 -2.95 -16.15
N ASN A 485 21.79 -3.78 -15.12
CA ASN A 485 21.77 -5.23 -15.29
C ASN A 485 20.38 -5.75 -15.65
N ALA A 486 19.28 -5.08 -15.21
CA ALA A 486 17.92 -5.43 -15.62
C ALA A 486 17.70 -5.18 -17.12
N ILE A 487 18.28 -4.08 -17.64
CA ILE A 487 18.22 -3.78 -19.08
C ILE A 487 19.13 -4.73 -19.89
N ARG A 488 20.29 -5.10 -19.36
CA ARG A 488 21.13 -6.15 -19.99
C ARG A 488 20.41 -7.50 -20.03
N TRP A 489 19.69 -7.85 -18.97
CA TRP A 489 18.86 -9.06 -18.96
C TRP A 489 17.81 -9.05 -20.09
N PHE A 490 17.23 -7.89 -20.42
CA PHE A 490 16.28 -7.80 -21.52
C PHE A 490 16.87 -8.27 -22.87
N ASN A 491 18.13 -7.96 -23.15
CA ASN A 491 18.81 -8.48 -24.34
C ASN A 491 18.92 -10.01 -24.30
N LYS A 492 19.32 -10.57 -23.14
CA LYS A 492 19.35 -12.01 -22.93
C LYS A 492 17.96 -12.62 -23.15
N TYR A 493 16.93 -12.00 -22.58
CA TYR A 493 15.52 -12.44 -22.71
C TYR A 493 15.06 -12.54 -24.16
N LEU A 494 15.41 -11.58 -25.04
CA LEU A 494 15.10 -11.66 -26.47
C LEU A 494 15.82 -12.84 -27.15
N ASN A 495 17.09 -13.11 -26.77
CA ASN A 495 17.81 -14.27 -27.27
C ASN A 495 17.19 -15.60 -26.75
N ASP A 496 16.73 -15.63 -25.51
CA ASP A 496 16.05 -16.78 -24.93
C ASP A 496 14.69 -17.05 -25.64
N ILE A 497 13.98 -16.01 -26.09
CA ILE A 497 12.80 -16.16 -26.96
C ILE A 497 13.19 -16.74 -28.31
N TYR A 498 14.29 -16.27 -28.90
CA TYR A 498 14.81 -16.78 -30.18
C TYR A 498 15.12 -18.29 -30.12
N THR A 499 15.67 -18.76 -29.01
CA THR A 499 15.97 -20.17 -28.77
C THR A 499 14.80 -20.99 -28.21
N ASN A 500 13.60 -20.39 -28.10
CA ASN A 500 12.39 -20.98 -27.49
C ASN A 500 12.54 -21.39 -26.01
N SER A 501 13.51 -20.81 -25.28
CA SER A 501 13.75 -21.08 -23.86
C SER A 501 12.96 -20.15 -22.92
N SER A 502 12.29 -19.13 -23.46
CA SER A 502 11.45 -18.19 -22.69
C SER A 502 10.11 -17.90 -23.38
N LYS A 503 9.09 -17.60 -22.58
CA LYS A 503 7.79 -17.16 -23.08
C LYS A 503 7.79 -15.66 -23.37
N LEU A 504 7.17 -15.27 -24.49
CA LEU A 504 7.03 -13.87 -24.85
C LEU A 504 6.03 -13.16 -23.94
N ASN A 505 6.50 -12.10 -23.27
CA ASN A 505 5.70 -11.15 -22.50
C ASN A 505 5.75 -9.76 -23.16
N LEU A 506 4.65 -9.35 -23.76
CA LEU A 506 4.56 -8.06 -24.46
C LEU A 506 4.74 -6.86 -23.53
N VAL A 507 4.30 -6.96 -22.28
CA VAL A 507 4.45 -5.88 -21.30
C VAL A 507 5.94 -5.57 -21.09
N THR A 508 6.78 -6.60 -21.02
CA THR A 508 8.24 -6.49 -20.91
C THR A 508 8.85 -5.72 -22.10
N ILE A 509 8.38 -6.00 -23.31
CA ILE A 509 8.86 -5.29 -24.51
C ILE A 509 8.43 -3.81 -24.48
N TYR A 510 7.19 -3.54 -24.08
CA TYR A 510 6.68 -2.18 -23.91
C TYR A 510 7.43 -1.42 -22.81
N THR A 511 7.73 -2.08 -21.69
CA THR A 511 8.50 -1.47 -20.59
C THR A 511 9.89 -1.06 -21.04
N PHE A 512 10.57 -1.91 -21.80
CA PHE A 512 11.89 -1.56 -22.38
C PHE A 512 11.80 -0.32 -23.27
N TYR A 513 10.81 -0.28 -24.16
CA TYR A 513 10.60 0.89 -25.03
C TYR A 513 10.33 2.17 -24.23
N GLU A 514 9.41 2.11 -23.24
CA GLU A 514 9.04 3.27 -22.43
C GLU A 514 10.19 3.73 -21.54
N HIS A 515 10.98 2.81 -21.01
CA HIS A 515 12.18 3.14 -20.23
C HIS A 515 13.19 3.90 -21.08
N THR A 516 13.56 3.36 -22.24
CA THR A 516 14.50 4.03 -23.16
C THR A 516 13.99 5.39 -23.57
N LYS A 517 12.71 5.52 -23.94
CA LYS A 517 12.08 6.81 -24.28
C LYS A 517 12.18 7.81 -23.13
N ASN A 518 11.91 7.40 -21.91
CA ASN A 518 11.97 8.27 -20.72
C ASN A 518 13.43 8.66 -20.38
N MET A 519 14.39 7.75 -20.62
CA MET A 519 15.82 8.03 -20.47
C MET A 519 16.30 9.06 -21.51
N VAL A 520 15.92 8.89 -22.77
CA VAL A 520 16.20 9.87 -23.85
C VAL A 520 15.66 11.25 -23.50
N PHE A 521 14.40 11.33 -23.06
CA PHE A 521 13.80 12.57 -22.59
C PHE A 521 14.63 13.19 -21.46
N ARG A 522 15.00 12.43 -20.45
CA ARG A 522 15.79 12.90 -19.29
C ARG A 522 17.17 13.41 -19.70
N ILE A 523 17.90 12.66 -20.51
CA ILE A 523 19.22 13.04 -20.99
C ILE A 523 19.16 14.36 -21.74
N LYS A 524 18.22 14.52 -22.66
CA LYS A 524 18.04 15.76 -23.47
C LYS A 524 17.68 16.95 -22.58
N GLU A 525 16.78 16.77 -21.64
CA GLU A 525 16.39 17.85 -20.70
C GLU A 525 17.58 18.29 -19.82
N ILE A 526 18.38 17.35 -19.31
CA ILE A 526 19.56 17.70 -18.50
C ILE A 526 20.57 18.46 -19.35
N ILE A 527 20.92 17.95 -20.54
CA ILE A 527 21.86 18.62 -21.45
C ILE A 527 21.39 20.05 -21.76
N SER A 528 20.11 20.21 -22.08
CA SER A 528 19.53 21.51 -22.42
C SER A 528 19.49 22.48 -21.24
N ARG A 529 19.16 22.04 -20.06
CA ARG A 529 19.04 22.90 -18.86
C ARG A 529 20.39 23.35 -18.33
N GLU A 530 21.37 22.45 -18.37
CA GLU A 530 22.71 22.67 -17.82
C GLU A 530 23.71 23.17 -18.89
N ASN A 531 23.29 23.26 -20.15
CA ASN A 531 24.15 23.60 -21.28
C ASN A 531 25.40 22.72 -21.41
N TYR A 532 25.28 21.44 -21.11
CA TYR A 532 26.41 20.52 -21.22
C TYR A 532 26.75 20.23 -22.67
N ASN A 533 28.06 20.25 -22.96
CA ASN A 533 28.60 19.85 -24.26
C ASN A 533 29.16 18.44 -24.15
N ILE A 534 28.35 17.44 -24.47
CA ILE A 534 28.75 16.04 -24.49
C ILE A 534 29.14 15.59 -25.89
N SER A 535 29.88 14.48 -25.99
CA SER A 535 30.36 13.94 -27.29
C SER A 535 29.23 13.43 -28.19
N TYR A 536 28.05 13.14 -27.61
CA TYR A 536 26.89 12.64 -28.34
C TYR A 536 25.98 13.78 -28.82
N THR A 537 25.64 13.76 -30.12
CA THR A 537 24.65 14.69 -30.68
C THR A 537 23.23 14.33 -30.23
N ILE A 538 22.31 15.31 -30.27
CA ILE A 538 20.89 15.06 -30.02
C ILE A 538 20.33 13.96 -30.94
N GLU A 539 20.79 13.92 -32.19
CA GLU A 539 20.41 12.90 -33.18
C GLU A 539 20.85 11.48 -32.74
N ASN A 540 22.05 11.34 -32.18
CA ASN A 540 22.53 10.08 -31.63
C ASN A 540 21.64 9.62 -30.45
N ILE A 541 21.23 10.55 -29.58
CA ILE A 541 20.38 10.27 -28.43
C ILE A 541 18.97 9.87 -28.90
N ASP A 542 18.40 10.59 -29.88
CA ASP A 542 17.08 10.29 -30.47
C ASP A 542 17.07 8.92 -31.18
N LEU A 543 18.21 8.48 -31.70
CA LEU A 543 18.34 7.18 -32.34
C LEU A 543 18.07 6.02 -31.36
N LEU A 544 18.33 6.20 -30.05
CA LEU A 544 18.01 5.18 -29.03
C LEU A 544 16.49 4.95 -28.95
N GLU A 545 15.71 6.04 -28.87
CA GLU A 545 14.24 5.94 -28.86
C GLU A 545 13.71 5.30 -30.15
N LYS A 546 14.23 5.72 -31.30
CA LYS A 546 13.85 5.14 -32.60
C LYS A 546 14.13 3.65 -32.65
N LYS A 547 15.33 3.22 -32.26
CA LYS A 547 15.70 1.79 -32.22
C LYS A 547 14.87 0.99 -31.23
N SER A 548 14.56 1.54 -30.06
CA SER A 548 13.70 0.84 -29.08
C SER A 548 12.26 0.65 -29.60
N ARG A 549 11.76 1.61 -30.38
CA ARG A 549 10.49 1.46 -31.08
C ARG A 549 10.58 0.38 -32.18
N GLU A 550 11.67 0.33 -32.91
CA GLU A 550 11.91 -0.72 -33.92
C GLU A 550 11.97 -2.12 -33.24
N VAL A 551 12.55 -2.24 -32.03
CA VAL A 551 12.49 -3.49 -31.25
C VAL A 551 11.05 -3.92 -30.99
N LEU A 552 10.20 -2.98 -30.53
CA LEU A 552 8.79 -3.26 -30.28
C LEU A 552 8.05 -3.68 -31.57
N ASP A 553 8.31 -3.00 -32.70
CA ASP A 553 7.70 -3.30 -33.98
C ASP A 553 8.15 -4.66 -34.53
N LEU A 554 9.43 -5.01 -34.39
CA LEU A 554 9.98 -6.31 -34.80
C LEU A 554 9.38 -7.45 -33.98
N VAL A 555 9.28 -7.30 -32.66
CA VAL A 555 8.65 -8.31 -31.80
C VAL A 555 7.16 -8.46 -32.12
N THR A 556 6.45 -7.35 -32.36
CA THR A 556 5.04 -7.41 -32.79
C THR A 556 4.88 -8.15 -34.12
N LYS A 557 5.76 -7.91 -35.10
CA LYS A 557 5.78 -8.65 -36.36
C LYS A 557 6.12 -10.13 -36.16
N PHE A 558 7.05 -10.44 -35.24
CA PHE A 558 7.38 -11.82 -34.90
C PHE A 558 6.18 -12.61 -34.37
N ILE A 559 5.34 -12.00 -33.53
CA ILE A 559 4.11 -12.63 -33.01
C ILE A 559 3.21 -13.08 -34.17
N LEU A 560 3.06 -12.22 -35.18
CA LEU A 560 2.19 -12.46 -36.32
C LEU A 560 2.77 -13.46 -37.32
N LYS A 561 4.07 -13.36 -37.61
CA LYS A 561 4.74 -14.09 -38.69
C LYS A 561 5.50 -15.34 -38.23
N LYS A 562 5.84 -15.42 -36.94
CA LYS A 562 6.70 -16.48 -36.34
C LYS A 562 8.07 -16.60 -37.03
N ASP A 563 8.59 -15.50 -37.58
CA ASP A 563 9.87 -15.43 -38.25
C ASP A 563 10.97 -15.09 -37.24
N ASN A 564 11.83 -16.06 -36.95
CA ASN A 564 12.92 -15.94 -35.98
C ASN A 564 13.95 -14.86 -36.35
N ALA A 565 14.11 -14.50 -37.63
CA ALA A 565 14.98 -13.41 -38.06
C ALA A 565 14.56 -12.06 -37.45
N LEU A 566 13.25 -11.86 -37.21
CA LEU A 566 12.74 -10.64 -36.58
C LEU A 566 13.14 -10.50 -35.11
N ILE A 567 13.07 -11.58 -34.34
CA ILE A 567 13.44 -11.54 -32.93
C ILE A 567 14.97 -11.45 -32.77
N HIS A 568 15.73 -12.11 -33.63
CA HIS A 568 17.19 -11.97 -33.66
C HIS A 568 17.62 -10.53 -33.94
N ARG A 569 16.99 -9.86 -34.92
CA ARG A 569 17.25 -8.44 -35.22
C ARG A 569 16.83 -7.54 -34.05
N ALA A 570 15.72 -7.85 -33.37
CA ALA A 570 15.31 -7.11 -32.17
C ALA A 570 16.37 -7.21 -31.05
N ALA A 571 16.95 -8.40 -30.84
CA ALA A 571 18.04 -8.62 -29.89
C ALA A 571 19.32 -7.82 -30.26
N GLN A 572 19.68 -7.77 -31.54
CA GLN A 572 20.82 -6.94 -31.99
C GLN A 572 20.58 -5.44 -31.72
N TYR A 573 19.37 -4.93 -31.98
CA TYR A 573 19.05 -3.54 -31.69
C TYR A 573 19.03 -3.24 -30.20
N SER A 574 18.51 -4.15 -29.38
CA SER A 574 18.52 -3.98 -27.92
C SER A 574 19.96 -3.94 -27.38
N ASP A 575 20.89 -4.74 -27.90
CA ASP A 575 22.30 -4.72 -27.50
C ASP A 575 22.96 -3.35 -27.80
N ILE A 576 22.68 -2.77 -28.97
CA ILE A 576 23.16 -1.44 -29.32
C ILE A 576 22.61 -0.39 -28.36
N ILE A 577 21.29 -0.43 -28.07
CA ILE A 577 20.63 0.52 -27.16
C ILE A 577 21.26 0.45 -25.78
N VAL A 578 21.39 -0.75 -25.25
CA VAL A 578 21.94 -0.99 -23.90
C VAL A 578 23.36 -0.43 -23.77
N LYS A 579 24.22 -0.65 -24.76
CA LYS A 579 25.60 -0.14 -24.76
C LYS A 579 25.68 1.37 -24.88
N GLU A 580 24.95 1.95 -25.83
CA GLU A 580 24.98 3.39 -26.05
C GLU A 580 24.35 4.16 -24.89
N GLU A 581 23.26 3.68 -24.32
CA GLU A 581 22.63 4.29 -23.14
C GLU A 581 23.62 4.37 -21.96
N TYR A 582 24.36 3.26 -21.70
CA TYR A 582 25.40 3.24 -20.68
C TYR A 582 26.48 4.30 -20.91
N ASN A 583 26.99 4.38 -22.15
CA ASN A 583 28.06 5.30 -22.52
C ASN A 583 27.62 6.76 -22.35
N ILE A 584 26.42 7.10 -22.85
CA ILE A 584 25.86 8.45 -22.77
C ILE A 584 25.64 8.86 -21.32
N ILE A 585 25.03 7.98 -20.50
CA ILE A 585 24.78 8.28 -19.08
C ILE A 585 26.09 8.41 -18.30
N SER A 586 27.08 7.56 -18.60
CA SER A 586 28.40 7.63 -17.96
C SER A 586 29.12 8.93 -18.26
N GLU A 587 29.04 9.44 -19.49
CA GLU A 587 29.59 10.74 -19.87
C GLU A 587 28.81 11.89 -19.20
N LEU A 588 27.49 11.82 -19.20
CA LEU A 588 26.63 12.82 -18.55
C LEU A 588 26.94 12.98 -17.05
N ILE A 589 27.13 11.85 -16.34
CA ILE A 589 27.50 11.87 -14.92
C ILE A 589 28.85 12.58 -14.71
N LYS A 590 29.85 12.35 -15.56
CA LYS A 590 31.15 13.03 -15.48
C LYS A 590 31.01 14.54 -15.65
N HIS A 591 30.17 15.00 -16.58
CA HIS A 591 29.90 16.43 -16.76
C HIS A 591 29.22 17.06 -15.54
N ILE A 592 28.24 16.35 -14.94
CA ILE A 592 27.59 16.82 -13.71
C ILE A 592 28.58 16.92 -12.54
N ASP A 593 29.50 15.95 -12.40
CA ASP A 593 30.49 15.93 -11.34
C ASP A 593 31.55 17.03 -11.52
N TYR A 594 31.99 17.28 -12.75
CA TYR A 594 32.95 18.34 -13.07
C TYR A 594 32.40 19.73 -12.75
N ALA A 595 31.15 20.01 -13.16
CA ALA A 595 30.50 21.30 -12.87
C ALA A 595 30.34 21.57 -11.36
N ASN A 596 30.12 20.52 -10.56
CA ASN A 596 30.05 20.63 -9.09
C ASN A 596 31.41 20.94 -8.45
N THR A 597 32.53 20.51 -9.04
CA THR A 597 33.88 20.80 -8.53
C THR A 597 34.32 22.23 -8.85
N GLU A 598 33.96 22.80 -9.99
CA GLU A 598 34.25 24.19 -10.32
C GLU A 598 33.46 25.18 -9.44
N SER A 599 32.20 24.86 -9.09
CA SER A 599 31.39 25.71 -8.21
C SER A 599 31.89 25.75 -6.76
N THR A 600 32.64 24.74 -6.31
CA THR A 600 33.23 24.69 -4.96
C THR A 600 34.60 25.35 -4.87
N THR A 601 35.28 25.63 -5.97
CA THR A 601 36.60 26.30 -6.02
C THR A 601 36.52 27.82 -6.21
N THR A 602 35.31 28.35 -6.39
CA THR A 602 35.06 29.79 -6.64
C THR A 602 34.47 30.54 -5.40
N ILE A 603 34.55 29.95 -4.20
CA ILE A 603 34.15 30.61 -2.93
C ILE A 603 35.47 30.91 -2.10
#